data_9514c2de27fb7f879c32067389a59da0
#
_entry.id   9514c2de27fb7f879c32067389a59da0
#
_cell.length_a   1.000
_cell.length_b   1.000
_cell.length_c   1.000
_cell.angle_alpha   90.00
_cell.angle_beta   90.00
_cell.angle_gamma   90.00
#
_symmetry.space_group_name_H-M   'P 1'
#
loop_
_entity.id
_entity.type
_entity.pdbx_description
1 polymer ?
#
loop_
_entity_poly.entity_id
_entity_poly.type
_entity_poly.pdbx_seq_one_letter_code
_entity_poly.pdbx_strand_id
1 'polypeptide(L)'
;MTTIKQIKGLANNLLDKNIDLVAAGRNSFWLLPIESVGRLIHLDRTSNPAYCVASWYLVEFFMPGVRSSSSLGRCSERIARSEGFEGGQGWLWSDPTIYDDFLTRVEADALAILRPLDTTRKCLDFARTRPATVGRLGLDWHLVACIALGELDEARTIWSKIG
;
A
#
# COMPACT_ATOMS: atom_id res chain seq x y z
N MET A 1 10.45 19.58 12.45
CA MET A 1 10.12 19.28 11.03
C MET A 1 10.72 17.95 10.69
N THR A 2 9.92 17.00 10.20
CA THR A 2 10.42 15.70 9.73
C THR A 2 11.55 15.92 8.74
N THR A 3 12.74 15.46 9.07
CA THR A 3 13.94 15.69 8.28
C THR A 3 14.17 14.58 7.27
N ILE A 4 14.87 14.89 6.18
CA ILE A 4 15.32 13.89 5.20
C ILE A 4 16.19 12.81 5.88
N LYS A 5 16.97 13.20 6.88
CA LYS A 5 17.84 12.27 7.64
C LYS A 5 17.04 11.22 8.41
N GLN A 6 15.93 11.63 9.04
CA GLN A 6 15.04 10.72 9.78
C GLN A 6 14.37 9.72 8.84
N ILE A 7 13.82 10.20 7.71
CA ILE A 7 13.21 9.31 6.69
C ILE A 7 14.26 8.33 6.14
N LYS A 8 15.47 8.81 5.82
CA LYS A 8 16.55 7.93 5.34
C LYS A 8 16.96 6.89 6.38
N GLY A 9 16.93 7.20 7.66
CA GLY A 9 17.22 6.24 8.71
C GLY A 9 16.24 5.06 8.72
N LEU A 10 14.93 5.34 8.69
CA LEU A 10 13.91 4.28 8.57
C LEU A 10 14.03 3.52 7.25
N ALA A 11 14.23 4.26 6.14
CA ALA A 11 14.36 3.71 4.80
C ALA A 11 15.51 2.70 4.70
N ASN A 12 16.69 3.07 5.16
CA ASN A 12 17.87 2.20 5.08
C ASN A 12 17.62 0.90 5.85
N ASN A 13 17.16 0.98 7.10
CA ASN A 13 16.86 -0.20 7.90
C ASN A 13 15.80 -1.11 7.24
N LEU A 14 14.80 -0.52 6.58
CA LEU A 14 13.78 -1.28 5.87
C LEU A 14 14.36 -2.00 4.63
N LEU A 15 15.18 -1.31 3.85
CA LEU A 15 15.79 -1.84 2.63
C LEU A 15 16.87 -2.89 2.94
N ASP A 16 17.67 -2.67 3.98
CA ASP A 16 18.72 -3.61 4.39
C ASP A 16 18.16 -4.97 4.81
N LYS A 17 16.96 -4.97 5.42
CA LYS A 17 16.28 -6.20 5.84
C LYS A 17 15.44 -6.86 4.74
N ASN A 18 15.01 -6.11 3.73
CA ASN A 18 14.07 -6.57 2.72
C ASN A 18 14.64 -6.34 1.32
N ILE A 19 15.39 -7.33 0.81
CA ILE A 19 16.08 -7.29 -0.49
C ILE A 19 15.13 -7.20 -1.68
N ASP A 20 13.85 -7.51 -1.47
CA ASP A 20 12.76 -7.41 -2.44
C ASP A 20 12.14 -6.00 -2.49
N LEU A 21 12.59 -5.06 -1.64
CA LEU A 21 12.18 -3.68 -1.67
C LEU A 21 13.21 -2.79 -2.38
N VAL A 22 12.70 -1.84 -3.17
CA VAL A 22 13.50 -0.81 -3.82
C VAL A 22 12.93 0.57 -3.55
N ALA A 23 13.80 1.54 -3.29
CA ALA A 23 13.38 2.92 -3.11
C ALA A 23 13.03 3.57 -4.46
N ALA A 24 11.86 4.21 -4.54
CA ALA A 24 11.47 5.06 -5.65
C ALA A 24 11.15 6.46 -5.11
N GLY A 25 12.07 7.37 -5.29
CA GLY A 25 12.00 8.70 -4.69
C GLY A 25 12.48 8.69 -3.23
N ARG A 26 11.91 9.59 -2.41
CA ARG A 26 12.42 9.85 -1.06
C ARG A 26 11.74 9.04 0.04
N ASN A 27 10.50 8.63 -0.18
CA ASN A 27 9.61 8.12 0.83
C ASN A 27 8.68 6.98 0.35
N SER A 28 8.94 6.43 -0.83
CA SER A 28 8.20 5.29 -1.39
C SER A 28 9.14 4.11 -1.61
N PHE A 29 8.70 2.93 -1.21
CA PHE A 29 9.44 1.66 -1.29
C PHE A 29 8.58 0.65 -2.02
N TRP A 30 9.02 0.26 -3.20
CA TRP A 30 8.30 -0.65 -4.07
C TRP A 30 8.77 -2.08 -3.88
N LEU A 31 7.82 -2.99 -3.79
CA LEU A 31 8.07 -4.42 -3.71
C LEU A 31 8.23 -5.01 -5.11
N LEU A 32 9.34 -5.71 -5.34
CA LEU A 32 9.63 -6.41 -6.59
C LEU A 32 9.01 -7.82 -6.61
N PRO A 33 8.75 -8.38 -7.79
CA PRO A 33 8.73 -7.71 -9.09
C PRO A 33 7.54 -6.76 -9.25
N ILE A 34 7.65 -5.77 -10.13
CA ILE A 34 6.54 -4.89 -10.50
C ILE A 34 6.01 -5.37 -11.85
N GLU A 35 4.76 -5.81 -11.87
CA GLU A 35 4.07 -6.31 -13.06
C GLU A 35 2.76 -5.55 -13.29
N SER A 36 1.63 -6.26 -13.38
CA SER A 36 0.30 -5.65 -13.53
C SER A 36 -0.18 -4.93 -12.25
N VAL A 37 0.43 -5.26 -11.11
CA VAL A 37 0.14 -4.65 -9.81
C VAL A 37 1.43 -4.16 -9.18
N GLY A 38 1.45 -2.88 -8.85
CA GLY A 38 2.48 -2.29 -8.00
C GLY A 38 2.10 -2.42 -6.54
N ARG A 39 3.09 -2.72 -5.71
CA ARG A 39 2.94 -2.89 -4.26
C ARG A 39 3.95 -2.00 -3.61
N LEU A 40 3.50 -1.08 -2.76
CA LEU A 40 4.43 -0.13 -2.16
C LEU A 40 4.09 0.21 -0.73
N ILE A 41 5.11 0.63 -0.01
CA ILE A 41 5.03 1.27 1.30
C ILE A 41 5.39 2.74 1.09
N HIS A 42 4.61 3.63 1.67
CA HIS A 42 4.84 5.06 1.59
C HIS A 42 4.92 5.68 2.99
N LEU A 43 5.94 6.50 3.18
CA LEU A 43 6.11 7.29 4.40
C LEU A 43 5.58 8.70 4.18
N ASP A 44 4.47 9.02 4.85
CA ASP A 44 3.86 10.34 4.77
C ASP A 44 4.45 11.31 5.78
N ARG A 45 4.62 12.54 5.32
CA ARG A 45 4.85 13.68 6.20
C ARG A 45 3.52 14.18 6.72
N THR A 46 3.35 14.16 8.02
CA THR A 46 2.17 14.77 8.62
C THR A 46 2.31 16.29 8.73
N SER A 47 1.20 16.98 8.94
CA SER A 47 1.21 18.40 9.31
C SER A 47 1.96 18.65 10.62
N ASN A 48 1.99 17.68 11.53
CA ASN A 48 2.81 17.71 12.70
C ASN A 48 4.21 17.15 12.41
N PRO A 49 5.27 17.96 12.43
CA PRO A 49 6.62 17.54 12.09
C PRO A 49 7.28 16.59 13.09
N ALA A 50 6.65 16.37 14.25
CA ALA A 50 7.13 15.42 15.26
C ALA A 50 6.80 13.96 14.91
N TYR A 51 5.90 13.73 13.94
CA TYR A 51 5.42 12.40 13.57
C TYR A 51 5.76 12.04 12.13
N CYS A 52 5.84 10.74 11.88
CA CYS A 52 5.65 10.16 10.55
C CYS A 52 4.52 9.14 10.58
N VAL A 53 3.93 8.91 9.43
CA VAL A 53 2.93 7.88 9.18
C VAL A 53 3.40 7.03 8.04
N ALA A 54 3.07 5.75 8.09
CA ALA A 54 3.28 4.84 6.98
C ALA A 54 1.96 4.25 6.52
N SER A 55 1.86 4.02 5.23
CA SER A 55 0.74 3.33 4.63
C SER A 55 1.26 2.39 3.54
N TRP A 56 0.57 1.28 3.35
CA TRP A 56 0.81 0.46 2.17
C TRP A 56 -0.26 0.70 1.11
N TYR A 57 0.10 0.45 -0.15
CA TYR A 57 -0.75 0.70 -1.32
C TYR A 57 -0.60 -0.44 -2.32
N LEU A 58 -1.72 -0.76 -2.99
CA LEU A 58 -1.75 -1.49 -4.25
C LEU A 58 -2.00 -0.48 -5.37
N VAL A 59 -1.15 -0.52 -6.39
CA VAL A 59 -1.26 0.33 -7.58
C VAL A 59 -1.62 -0.57 -8.75
N GLU A 60 -2.83 -0.43 -9.24
CA GLU A 60 -3.42 -1.28 -10.26
C GLU A 60 -3.08 -0.74 -11.66
N PHE A 61 -1.95 -1.18 -12.25
CA PHE A 61 -1.50 -0.72 -13.57
C PHE A 61 -2.40 -1.17 -14.73
N PHE A 62 -3.26 -2.18 -14.49
CA PHE A 62 -4.27 -2.59 -15.45
C PHE A 62 -5.47 -1.62 -15.53
N MET A 63 -5.59 -0.67 -14.59
CA MET A 63 -6.67 0.30 -14.60
C MET A 63 -6.39 1.45 -15.55
N PRO A 64 -7.37 1.85 -16.41
CA PRO A 64 -7.23 3.04 -17.24
C PRO A 64 -7.05 4.30 -16.38
N GLY A 65 -6.15 5.19 -16.80
CA GLY A 65 -5.95 6.49 -16.16
C GLY A 65 -5.14 6.47 -14.86
N VAL A 66 -4.57 5.34 -14.45
CA VAL A 66 -3.55 5.30 -13.40
C VAL A 66 -2.33 6.08 -13.88
N ARG A 67 -2.25 7.34 -13.46
CA ARG A 67 -1.12 8.22 -13.76
C ARG A 67 -0.11 8.13 -12.63
N SER A 68 1.11 7.92 -13.00
CA SER A 68 2.26 7.47 -12.22
C SER A 68 2.69 8.33 -11.03
N SER A 69 2.10 9.47 -10.74
CA SER A 69 2.70 10.35 -9.72
C SER A 69 1.76 10.95 -8.68
N SER A 70 0.46 10.86 -8.85
CA SER A 70 -0.47 11.50 -7.91
C SER A 70 -1.53 10.58 -7.29
N SER A 71 -1.70 9.36 -7.79
CA SER A 71 -2.57 8.37 -7.17
C SER A 71 -1.73 7.18 -6.71
N LEU A 72 -1.54 7.06 -5.41
CA LEU A 72 -0.85 5.93 -4.77
C LEU A 72 -1.71 4.65 -4.77
N GLY A 73 -2.61 4.48 -5.74
CA GLY A 73 -3.54 3.35 -5.81
C GLY A 73 -4.85 3.59 -5.04
N ARG A 74 -5.86 2.77 -5.35
CA ARG A 74 -7.18 2.85 -4.72
C ARG A 74 -7.27 2.02 -3.45
N CYS A 75 -6.47 0.96 -3.34
CA CYS A 75 -6.42 0.09 -2.17
C CYS A 75 -5.22 0.45 -1.30
N SER A 76 -5.48 0.90 -0.09
CA SER A 76 -4.44 1.29 0.85
C SER A 76 -4.94 1.14 2.29
N GLU A 77 -4.01 0.84 3.18
CA GLU A 77 -4.27 0.90 4.62
C GLU A 77 -3.09 1.55 5.33
N ARG A 78 -3.40 2.22 6.41
CA ARG A 78 -2.39 2.79 7.29
C ARG A 78 -1.76 1.68 8.13
N ILE A 79 -0.44 1.71 8.25
CA ILE A 79 0.30 0.84 9.15
C ILE A 79 0.28 1.52 10.52
N ALA A 80 -0.27 0.82 11.51
CA ALA A 80 -0.38 1.35 12.85
C ALA A 80 0.83 0.92 13.69
N ARG A 81 1.20 1.78 14.63
CA ARG A 81 2.15 1.49 15.68
C ARG A 81 1.65 0.34 16.59
N SER A 82 2.56 -0.42 17.24
CA SER A 82 2.21 -1.56 18.11
C SER A 82 1.37 -1.16 19.33
N GLU A 83 1.68 -0.02 19.94
CA GLU A 83 0.91 0.52 21.05
C GLU A 83 0.16 1.77 20.63
N GLY A 84 -1.12 1.85 21.01
CA GLY A 84 -1.95 3.01 20.77
C GLY A 84 -1.35 4.25 21.42
N PHE A 85 -1.00 5.22 20.62
CA PHE A 85 -0.51 6.51 21.08
C PHE A 85 -1.69 7.47 21.24
N GLU A 86 -1.79 8.18 22.34
CA GLU A 86 -2.74 9.28 22.50
C GLU A 86 -2.47 10.31 21.40
N GLY A 87 -3.29 10.33 20.36
CA GLY A 87 -3.16 11.27 19.23
C GLY A 87 -2.93 10.64 17.86
N GLY A 88 -2.88 9.31 17.71
CA GLY A 88 -2.87 8.74 16.36
C GLY A 88 -2.06 7.48 16.14
N GLN A 89 -2.10 7.01 14.89
CA GLN A 89 -1.47 5.77 14.41
C GLN A 89 -0.04 6.02 13.89
N GLY A 90 0.59 7.15 14.20
CA GLY A 90 1.91 7.50 13.69
C GLY A 90 3.02 7.28 14.71
N TRP A 91 4.25 7.36 14.24
CA TRP A 91 5.46 7.23 15.04
C TRP A 91 6.04 8.61 15.39
N LEU A 92 6.36 8.83 16.68
CA LEU A 92 7.10 9.99 17.12
C LEU A 92 8.59 9.83 16.82
N TRP A 93 9.21 10.85 16.26
CA TRP A 93 10.66 10.85 16.01
C TRP A 93 11.51 10.84 17.29
N SER A 94 10.94 11.27 18.41
CA SER A 94 11.59 11.24 19.72
C SER A 94 11.52 9.89 20.43
N ASP A 95 10.74 8.94 19.90
CA ASP A 95 10.60 7.61 20.48
C ASP A 95 11.86 6.77 20.17
N PRO A 96 12.59 6.31 21.17
CA PRO A 96 13.79 5.49 20.94
C PRO A 96 13.48 4.14 20.29
N THR A 97 12.25 3.65 20.38
CA THR A 97 11.82 2.35 19.81
C THR A 97 11.30 2.46 18.38
N ILE A 98 11.28 3.67 17.81
CA ILE A 98 10.66 3.93 16.49
C ILE A 98 11.16 2.97 15.39
N TYR A 99 12.46 2.70 15.35
CA TYR A 99 13.04 1.86 14.27
C TYR A 99 12.59 0.41 14.36
N ASP A 100 12.63 -0.17 15.55
CA ASP A 100 12.28 -1.56 15.76
C ASP A 100 10.78 -1.79 15.62
N ASP A 101 9.96 -0.90 16.21
CA ASP A 101 8.51 -0.97 16.10
C ASP A 101 8.06 -0.78 14.65
N PHE A 102 8.60 0.23 13.95
CA PHE A 102 8.30 0.48 12.55
C PHE A 102 8.61 -0.73 11.67
N LEU A 103 9.79 -1.33 11.78
CA LEU A 103 10.16 -2.51 11.01
C LEU A 103 9.25 -3.69 11.31
N THR A 104 9.00 -3.97 12.59
CA THR A 104 8.12 -5.06 13.02
C THR A 104 6.72 -4.90 12.43
N ARG A 105 6.16 -3.68 12.50
CA ARG A 105 4.82 -3.40 11.98
C ARG A 105 4.75 -3.43 10.45
N VAL A 106 5.77 -2.91 9.77
CA VAL A 106 5.84 -2.98 8.31
C VAL A 106 5.91 -4.44 7.85
N GLU A 107 6.70 -5.28 8.50
CA GLU A 107 6.79 -6.70 8.15
C GLU A 107 5.48 -7.45 8.41
N ALA A 108 4.86 -7.25 9.57
CA ALA A 108 3.65 -7.97 9.99
C ALA A 108 2.39 -7.48 9.26
N ASP A 109 2.21 -6.16 9.11
CA ASP A 109 0.93 -5.57 8.68
C ASP A 109 0.93 -5.14 7.21
N ALA A 110 2.11 -4.95 6.60
CA ALA A 110 2.21 -4.53 5.22
C ALA A 110 2.83 -5.62 4.33
N LEU A 111 4.07 -6.04 4.58
CA LEU A 111 4.76 -6.98 3.70
C LEU A 111 4.13 -8.37 3.69
N ALA A 112 3.61 -8.84 4.84
CA ALA A 112 2.87 -10.09 4.92
C ALA A 112 1.60 -10.08 4.03
N ILE A 113 0.97 -8.92 3.87
CA ILE A 113 -0.19 -8.73 2.99
C ILE A 113 0.26 -8.55 1.54
N LEU A 114 1.26 -7.69 1.30
CA LEU A 114 1.63 -7.28 -0.05
C LEU A 114 2.40 -8.34 -0.84
N ARG A 115 3.28 -9.12 -0.20
CA ARG A 115 4.09 -10.13 -0.90
C ARG A 115 3.28 -11.15 -1.69
N PRO A 116 2.16 -11.69 -1.17
CA PRO A 116 1.32 -12.59 -1.95
C PRO A 116 0.57 -11.93 -3.12
N LEU A 117 0.39 -10.60 -3.12
CA LEU A 117 -0.47 -9.87 -4.06
C LEU A 117 0.29 -9.42 -5.32
N ASP A 118 0.99 -10.33 -5.97
CA ASP A 118 1.87 -10.05 -7.12
C ASP A 118 1.15 -10.06 -8.48
N THR A 119 -0.10 -10.54 -8.54
CA THR A 119 -0.89 -10.63 -9.78
C THR A 119 -2.27 -10.03 -9.64
N THR A 120 -2.88 -9.64 -10.76
CA THR A 120 -4.27 -9.16 -10.81
C THR A 120 -5.24 -10.19 -10.20
N ARG A 121 -5.02 -11.48 -10.45
CA ARG A 121 -5.83 -12.58 -9.88
C ARG A 121 -5.82 -12.54 -8.36
N LYS A 122 -4.65 -12.54 -7.76
CA LYS A 122 -4.50 -12.53 -6.30
C LYS A 122 -5.06 -11.25 -5.67
N CYS A 123 -4.92 -10.12 -6.35
CA CYS A 123 -5.54 -8.87 -5.89
C CYS A 123 -7.06 -8.92 -5.94
N LEU A 124 -7.65 -9.50 -6.98
CA LEU A 124 -9.10 -9.69 -7.08
C LEU A 124 -9.61 -10.62 -5.97
N ASP A 125 -8.94 -11.74 -5.74
CA ASP A 125 -9.31 -12.69 -4.70
C ASP A 125 -9.19 -12.07 -3.30
N PHE A 126 -8.12 -11.32 -3.05
CA PHE A 126 -7.96 -10.55 -1.82
C PHE A 126 -9.10 -9.54 -1.61
N ALA A 127 -9.47 -8.80 -2.66
CA ALA A 127 -10.58 -7.85 -2.59
C ALA A 127 -11.92 -8.55 -2.29
N ARG A 128 -12.19 -9.71 -2.90
CA ARG A 128 -13.41 -10.51 -2.65
C ARG A 128 -13.53 -10.95 -1.20
N THR A 129 -12.42 -11.24 -0.52
CA THR A 129 -12.43 -11.61 0.91
C THR A 129 -12.66 -10.42 1.84
N ARG A 130 -12.59 -9.19 1.32
CA ARG A 130 -12.71 -7.94 2.07
C ARG A 130 -13.76 -7.01 1.45
N PRO A 131 -15.08 -7.24 1.71
CA PRO A 131 -16.16 -6.46 1.07
C PRO A 131 -16.03 -4.94 1.23
N ALA A 132 -15.51 -4.46 2.36
CA ALA A 132 -15.24 -3.04 2.57
C ALA A 132 -14.16 -2.49 1.63
N THR A 133 -13.18 -3.32 1.22
CA THR A 133 -12.17 -2.97 0.25
C THR A 133 -12.77 -2.90 -1.16
N VAL A 134 -13.60 -3.88 -1.54
CA VAL A 134 -14.34 -3.87 -2.82
C VAL A 134 -15.22 -2.62 -2.94
N GLY A 135 -15.93 -2.25 -1.88
CA GLY A 135 -16.75 -1.05 -1.86
C GLY A 135 -15.95 0.24 -2.11
N ARG A 136 -14.72 0.31 -1.63
CA ARG A 136 -13.80 1.43 -1.86
C ARG A 136 -13.19 1.43 -3.27
N LEU A 137 -12.88 0.24 -3.82
CA LEU A 137 -12.32 0.10 -5.16
C LEU A 137 -13.33 0.45 -6.26
N GLY A 138 -14.60 0.16 -6.02
CA GLY A 138 -15.69 0.43 -6.94
C GLY A 138 -15.95 -0.69 -7.95
N LEU A 139 -17.12 -0.65 -8.57
CA LEU A 139 -17.53 -1.63 -9.57
C LEU A 139 -16.69 -1.53 -10.86
N ASP A 140 -16.22 -0.35 -11.22
CA ASP A 140 -15.35 -0.13 -12.37
C ASP A 140 -14.02 -0.90 -12.23
N TRP A 141 -13.41 -0.87 -11.06
CA TRP A 141 -12.20 -1.65 -10.77
C TRP A 141 -12.47 -3.15 -10.93
N HIS A 142 -13.56 -3.63 -10.32
CA HIS A 142 -13.93 -5.04 -10.37
C HIS A 142 -14.18 -5.50 -11.82
N LEU A 143 -14.92 -4.68 -12.57
CA LEU A 143 -15.19 -4.93 -14.00
C LEU A 143 -13.88 -5.07 -14.80
N VAL A 144 -12.97 -4.11 -14.67
CA VAL A 144 -11.71 -4.10 -15.43
C VAL A 144 -10.83 -5.29 -15.01
N ALA A 145 -10.77 -5.63 -13.72
CA ALA A 145 -10.04 -6.80 -13.24
C ALA A 145 -10.60 -8.11 -13.84
N CYS A 146 -11.94 -8.28 -13.86
CA CYS A 146 -12.59 -9.44 -14.47
C CYS A 146 -12.29 -9.52 -15.98
N ILE A 147 -12.35 -8.41 -16.71
CA ILE A 147 -12.01 -8.36 -18.14
C ILE A 147 -10.53 -8.77 -18.36
N ALA A 148 -9.62 -8.20 -17.58
CA ALA A 148 -8.18 -8.50 -17.66
C ALA A 148 -7.86 -9.98 -17.39
N LEU A 149 -8.70 -10.65 -16.61
CA LEU A 149 -8.57 -12.06 -16.25
C LEU A 149 -9.37 -13.02 -17.14
N GLY A 150 -10.17 -12.50 -18.10
CA GLY A 150 -11.04 -13.30 -18.95
C GLY A 150 -12.31 -13.81 -18.28
N GLU A 151 -12.67 -13.29 -17.10
CA GLU A 151 -13.92 -13.63 -16.36
C GLU A 151 -15.13 -12.87 -16.94
N LEU A 152 -15.44 -13.15 -18.22
CA LEU A 152 -16.38 -12.34 -18.99
C LEU A 152 -17.83 -12.43 -18.50
N ASP A 153 -18.25 -13.53 -17.90
CA ASP A 153 -19.62 -13.67 -17.39
C ASP A 153 -19.81 -12.81 -16.12
N GLU A 154 -18.81 -12.79 -15.22
CA GLU A 154 -18.84 -11.89 -14.08
C GLU A 154 -18.75 -10.42 -14.54
N ALA A 155 -17.88 -10.13 -15.51
CA ALA A 155 -17.77 -8.79 -16.08
C ALA A 155 -19.11 -8.29 -16.64
N ARG A 156 -19.86 -9.12 -17.38
CA ARG A 156 -21.22 -8.79 -17.86
C ARG A 156 -22.18 -8.50 -16.72
N THR A 157 -22.13 -9.32 -15.67
CA THR A 157 -22.98 -9.14 -14.47
C THR A 157 -22.67 -7.81 -13.77
N ILE A 158 -21.39 -7.43 -13.68
CA ILE A 158 -20.98 -6.15 -13.09
C ILE A 158 -21.38 -5.01 -14.01
N TRP A 159 -21.16 -5.11 -15.31
CA TRP A 159 -21.53 -4.10 -16.30
C TRP A 159 -23.01 -3.73 -16.21
N SER A 160 -23.90 -4.73 -16.09
CA SER A 160 -25.35 -4.50 -15.96
C SER A 160 -25.77 -3.74 -14.68
N LYS A 161 -24.85 -3.59 -13.70
CA LYS A 161 -25.09 -2.83 -12.46
C LYS A 161 -24.53 -1.41 -12.53
N ILE A 162 -23.66 -1.13 -13.50
CA ILE A 162 -23.05 0.21 -13.68
C ILE A 162 -23.88 1.08 -14.63
N GLY A 163 -24.52 0.47 -15.62
CA GLY A 163 -25.41 1.13 -16.59
C GLY A 163 -26.83 1.12 -16.12
#